data_b772897294cedba2d8c46788eaa60548
#
_entry.id   b772897294cedba2d8c46788eaa60548
#
_cell.length_a   1.000
_cell.length_b   1.000
_cell.length_c   1.000
_cell.angle_alpha   90.00
_cell.angle_beta   90.00
_cell.angle_gamma   90.00
#
_symmetry.space_group_name_H-M   'P 1'
#
loop_
_entity.id
_entity.type
_entity.pdbx_description
1 polymer ?
#
loop_
_entity_poly.entity_id
_entity_poly.type
_entity_poly.pdbx_seq_one_letter_code
_entity_poly.pdbx_strand_id
1 'polypeptide(L)'
;MPVADLVSKAAALGYATLPLTDINTTMGAADFVVECQRKGIRPVMGVEFRNGNELLYVALAKNNAGFAELNRFLTHHNLTKQPYLELAPDWENVFVIYPY
;
A
#
# COMPACT_ATOMS: atom_id res chain seq x y z
N MET A 1 -9.10 -7.88 -11.26
CA MET A 1 -9.07 -9.18 -10.56
C MET A 1 -9.49 -8.93 -9.12
N PRO A 2 -10.50 -9.66 -8.60
CA PRO A 2 -10.88 -9.54 -7.19
C PRO A 2 -9.73 -9.92 -6.26
N VAL A 3 -9.68 -9.28 -5.09
CA VAL A 3 -8.61 -9.53 -4.10
C VAL A 3 -8.52 -11.01 -3.71
N ALA A 4 -9.66 -11.67 -3.48
CA ALA A 4 -9.66 -13.08 -3.10
C ALA A 4 -9.04 -13.97 -4.18
N ASP A 5 -9.31 -13.70 -5.45
CA ASP A 5 -8.75 -14.46 -6.56
C ASP A 5 -7.24 -14.23 -6.68
N LEU A 6 -6.79 -12.99 -6.48
CA LEU A 6 -5.37 -12.65 -6.50
C LEU A 6 -4.61 -13.41 -5.41
N VAL A 7 -5.13 -13.40 -4.18
CA VAL A 7 -4.48 -14.07 -3.05
C VAL A 7 -4.49 -15.59 -3.25
N SER A 8 -5.60 -16.17 -3.72
CA SER A 8 -5.70 -17.60 -3.99
C SER A 8 -4.70 -18.04 -5.05
N LYS A 9 -4.55 -17.27 -6.11
CA LYS A 9 -3.59 -17.56 -7.17
C LYS A 9 -2.14 -17.46 -6.67
N ALA A 10 -1.84 -16.46 -5.85
CA ALA A 10 -0.52 -16.31 -5.25
C ALA A 10 -0.19 -17.49 -4.34
N ALA A 11 -1.14 -17.95 -3.53
CA ALA A 11 -0.98 -19.11 -2.66
C ALA A 11 -0.72 -20.37 -3.48
N ALA A 12 -1.46 -20.57 -4.56
CA ALA A 12 -1.28 -21.71 -5.46
C ALA A 12 0.09 -21.73 -6.12
N LEU A 13 0.67 -20.55 -6.37
CA LEU A 13 2.00 -20.41 -6.96
C LEU A 13 3.14 -20.47 -5.93
N GLY A 14 2.82 -20.59 -4.64
CA GLY A 14 3.80 -20.75 -3.58
C GLY A 14 4.39 -19.45 -3.01
N TYR A 15 3.78 -18.32 -3.26
CA TYR A 15 4.26 -17.05 -2.69
C TYR A 15 3.99 -17.00 -1.18
N ALA A 16 5.02 -16.67 -0.41
CA ALA A 16 4.91 -16.50 1.05
C ALA A 16 4.55 -15.07 1.45
N THR A 17 4.83 -14.09 0.60
CA THR A 17 4.59 -12.67 0.83
C THR A 17 3.98 -12.06 -0.41
N LEU A 18 2.98 -11.19 -0.24
CA LEU A 18 2.31 -10.55 -1.37
C LEU A 18 2.03 -9.09 -1.04
N PRO A 19 2.52 -8.15 -1.86
CA PRO A 19 2.19 -6.73 -1.69
C PRO A 19 0.90 -6.36 -2.39
N LEU A 20 0.16 -5.42 -1.81
CA LEU A 20 -0.98 -4.76 -2.44
C LEU A 20 -0.76 -3.25 -2.34
N THR A 21 -0.85 -2.57 -3.48
CA THR A 21 -0.80 -1.11 -3.51
C THR A 21 -2.08 -0.56 -4.15
N ASP A 22 -2.68 0.43 -3.49
CA ASP A 22 -3.80 1.20 -4.04
C ASP A 22 -3.34 2.61 -4.38
N ILE A 23 -4.04 3.26 -5.29
CA ILE A 23 -3.70 4.63 -5.71
C ILE A 23 -4.31 5.61 -4.70
N ASN A 24 -3.45 6.36 -4.00
CA ASN A 24 -3.82 7.41 -3.05
C ASN A 24 -4.83 6.98 -1.98
N THR A 25 -4.83 5.70 -1.59
CA THR A 25 -5.77 5.17 -0.60
C THR A 25 -5.28 3.85 -0.01
N THR A 26 -5.85 3.48 1.14
CA THR A 26 -5.63 2.16 1.77
C THR A 26 -6.94 1.38 1.90
N MET A 27 -7.99 1.75 1.16
CA MET A 27 -9.34 1.18 1.34
C MET A 27 -9.44 -0.31 1.05
N GLY A 28 -8.60 -0.86 0.17
CA GLY A 28 -8.60 -2.29 -0.15
C GLY A 28 -7.85 -3.17 0.84
N ALA A 29 -7.18 -2.56 1.83
CA ALA A 29 -6.25 -3.28 2.70
C ALA A 29 -6.92 -4.32 3.60
N ALA A 30 -8.11 -4.02 4.13
CA ALA A 30 -8.77 -4.92 5.09
C ALA A 30 -9.09 -6.28 4.49
N ASP A 31 -9.71 -6.31 3.31
CA ASP A 31 -10.05 -7.55 2.62
C ASP A 31 -8.79 -8.32 2.23
N PHE A 32 -7.77 -7.61 1.79
CA PHE A 32 -6.49 -8.20 1.40
C PHE A 32 -5.82 -8.90 2.59
N VAL A 33 -5.77 -8.26 3.75
CA VAL A 33 -5.19 -8.84 4.96
C VAL A 33 -5.91 -10.11 5.36
N VAL A 34 -7.25 -10.09 5.38
CA VAL A 34 -8.07 -11.26 5.75
C VAL A 34 -7.80 -12.42 4.79
N GLU A 35 -7.78 -12.17 3.49
CA GLU A 35 -7.54 -13.23 2.51
C GLU A 35 -6.13 -13.78 2.58
N CYS A 36 -5.12 -12.93 2.81
CA CYS A 36 -3.74 -13.38 2.98
C CYS A 36 -3.58 -14.25 4.22
N GLN A 37 -4.19 -13.85 5.36
CA GLN A 37 -4.14 -14.63 6.59
C GLN A 37 -4.80 -16.00 6.41
N ARG A 38 -5.91 -16.05 5.68
CA ARG A 38 -6.62 -17.29 5.39
C ARG A 38 -5.77 -18.27 4.59
N LYS A 39 -4.92 -17.76 3.71
CA LYS A 39 -4.06 -18.56 2.83
C LYS A 39 -2.62 -18.72 3.34
N GLY A 40 -2.31 -18.19 4.52
CA GLY A 40 -0.96 -18.29 5.08
C GLY A 40 0.08 -17.42 4.37
N ILE A 41 -0.35 -16.34 3.71
CA ILE A 41 0.52 -15.39 3.01
C ILE A 41 0.71 -14.16 3.88
N ARG A 42 1.94 -13.63 3.94
CA ARG A 42 2.24 -12.38 4.63
C ARG A 42 1.83 -11.20 3.75
N PRO A 43 0.87 -10.36 4.18
CA PRO A 43 0.47 -9.19 3.41
C PRO A 43 1.46 -8.03 3.61
N VAL A 44 1.74 -7.31 2.52
CA VAL A 44 2.48 -6.04 2.56
C VAL A 44 1.58 -4.97 1.98
N MET A 45 1.27 -3.95 2.78
CA MET A 45 0.39 -2.86 2.37
C MET A 45 1.20 -1.72 1.79
N GLY A 46 0.66 -1.09 0.74
CA GLY A 46 1.31 0.04 0.12
C GLY A 46 0.34 0.98 -0.55
N VAL A 47 0.88 2.13 -0.98
CA VAL A 47 0.12 3.17 -1.67
C VAL A 47 0.95 3.70 -2.83
N GLU A 48 0.32 3.82 -4.00
CA GLU A 48 0.90 4.56 -5.12
C GLU A 48 0.45 6.01 -5.00
N PHE A 49 1.40 6.91 -4.75
CA PHE A 49 1.09 8.34 -4.67
C PHE A 49 1.20 8.96 -6.05
N ARG A 50 0.10 9.53 -6.51
CA ARG A 50 -0.02 10.12 -7.84
C ARG A 50 -0.63 11.52 -7.78
N ASN A 51 -0.18 12.40 -8.67
CA ASN A 51 -0.88 13.65 -8.99
C ASN A 51 -1.41 13.49 -10.42
N GLY A 52 -2.74 13.32 -10.56
CA GLY A 52 -3.33 12.99 -11.85
C GLY A 52 -2.77 11.66 -12.37
N ASN A 53 -2.15 11.68 -13.54
CA ASN A 53 -1.54 10.49 -14.14
C ASN A 53 -0.07 10.33 -13.82
N GLU A 54 0.53 11.27 -13.10
CA GLU A 54 1.95 11.21 -12.75
C GLU A 54 2.18 10.40 -11.49
N LEU A 55 2.93 9.31 -11.59
CA LEU A 55 3.36 8.53 -10.44
C LEU A 55 4.53 9.22 -9.77
N LEU A 56 4.36 9.61 -8.50
CA LEU A 56 5.41 10.26 -7.72
C LEU A 56 6.31 9.24 -7.04
N TYR A 57 5.72 8.33 -6.28
CA TYR A 57 6.44 7.25 -5.60
C TYR A 57 5.46 6.19 -5.11
N VAL A 58 5.99 5.01 -4.80
CA VAL A 58 5.25 3.93 -4.17
C VAL A 58 5.79 3.77 -2.74
N ALA A 59 4.90 3.73 -1.76
CA ALA A 59 5.26 3.56 -0.36
C ALA A 59 4.75 2.23 0.15
N LEU A 60 5.63 1.39 0.71
CA LEU A 60 5.28 0.08 1.25
C LEU A 60 5.48 0.08 2.77
N ALA A 61 4.44 -0.24 3.53
CA ALA A 61 4.51 -0.31 4.98
C ALA A 61 5.32 -1.53 5.43
N LYS A 62 6.34 -1.31 6.25
CA LYS A 62 7.16 -2.40 6.80
C LYS A 62 6.40 -3.20 7.88
N ASN A 63 5.49 -2.53 8.59
CA ASN A 63 4.76 -3.09 9.72
C ASN A 63 3.51 -2.26 10.00
N ASN A 64 2.80 -2.54 11.09
CA ASN A 64 1.61 -1.80 11.46
C ASN A 64 1.87 -0.31 11.75
N ALA A 65 3.04 0.02 12.28
CA ALA A 65 3.43 1.42 12.49
C ALA A 65 3.56 2.16 11.16
N GLY A 66 4.14 1.52 10.14
CA GLY A 66 4.23 2.07 8.79
C GLY A 66 2.87 2.28 8.16
N PHE A 67 1.96 1.33 8.33
CA PHE A 67 0.59 1.45 7.85
C PHE A 67 -0.11 2.66 8.48
N ALA A 68 0.09 2.87 9.80
CA ALA A 68 -0.45 4.03 10.50
C ALA A 68 0.15 5.35 10.00
N GLU A 69 1.46 5.37 9.70
CA GLU A 69 2.12 6.54 9.12
C GLU A 69 1.50 6.91 7.77
N LEU A 70 1.27 5.93 6.90
CA LEU A 70 0.63 6.15 5.60
C LEU A 70 -0.79 6.68 5.75
N ASN A 71 -1.57 6.11 6.66
CA ASN A 71 -2.94 6.55 6.89
C ASN A 71 -3.02 7.99 7.42
N ARG A 72 -2.12 8.37 8.33
CA ARG A 72 -2.07 9.76 8.82
C ARG A 72 -1.74 10.74 7.70
N PHE A 73 -0.79 10.37 6.83
CA PHE A 73 -0.41 11.20 5.70
C PHE A 73 -1.57 11.37 4.71
N LEU A 74 -2.24 10.27 4.37
CA LEU A 74 -3.40 10.30 3.47
C LEU A 74 -4.53 11.14 4.05
N THR A 75 -4.82 10.98 5.35
CA THR A 75 -5.87 11.74 6.02
C THR A 75 -5.57 13.24 5.98
N HIS A 76 -4.31 13.62 6.26
CA HIS A 76 -3.90 15.02 6.20
C HIS A 76 -4.14 15.63 4.81
N HIS A 77 -3.69 14.93 3.76
CA HIS A 77 -3.86 15.43 2.39
C HIS A 77 -5.32 15.47 1.96
N ASN A 78 -6.13 14.50 2.39
CA ASN A 78 -7.56 14.50 2.09
C ASN A 78 -8.30 15.66 2.77
N LEU A 79 -7.91 16.00 4.00
CA LEU A 79 -8.52 17.11 4.74
C LEU A 79 -8.09 18.47 4.20
N THR A 80 -6.82 18.62 3.84
CA THR A 80 -6.28 19.91 3.36
C THR A 80 -6.42 20.09 1.86
N LYS A 81 -6.71 19.00 1.13
CA LYS A 81 -6.82 18.97 -0.34
C LYS A 81 -5.56 19.48 -1.04
N GLN A 82 -4.41 19.29 -0.41
CA GLN A 82 -3.12 19.67 -1.00
C GLN A 82 -2.62 18.55 -1.92
N PRO A 83 -1.99 18.89 -3.04
CA PRO A 83 -1.37 17.88 -3.89
C PRO A 83 -0.18 17.24 -3.18
N TYR A 84 0.15 16.00 -3.58
CA TYR A 84 1.32 15.33 -3.04
C TYR A 84 2.59 15.94 -3.62
N LEU A 85 3.65 15.98 -2.81
CA LEU A 85 4.96 16.46 -3.24
C LEU A 85 5.73 15.32 -3.92
N GLU A 86 6.70 15.68 -4.74
CA GLU A 86 7.54 14.70 -5.45
C GLU A 86 8.41 13.87 -4.51
N LEU A 87 8.75 14.41 -3.34
CA LEU A 87 9.54 13.71 -2.33
C LEU A 87 8.65 13.23 -1.21
N ALA A 88 8.82 11.97 -0.82
CA ALA A 88 8.10 11.39 0.31
C ALA A 88 8.57 11.99 1.63
N PRO A 89 7.70 12.01 2.66
CA PRO A 89 8.14 12.31 4.02
C PRO A 89 9.19 11.31 4.51
N ASP A 90 9.90 11.68 5.57
CA ASP A 90 10.91 10.84 6.19
C ASP A 90 10.24 9.85 7.16
N TRP A 91 9.58 8.85 6.62
CA TRP A 91 8.93 7.80 7.41
C TRP A 91 9.94 6.78 7.93
N GLU A 92 9.78 6.35 9.18
CA GLU A 92 10.66 5.35 9.79
C GLU A 92 10.31 3.92 9.40
N ASN A 93 9.04 3.64 9.19
CA ASN A 93 8.53 2.27 9.00
C ASN A 93 7.91 2.07 7.61
N VAL A 94 8.39 2.81 6.62
CA VAL A 94 7.88 2.74 5.25
C VAL A 94 9.05 2.71 4.28
N PHE A 95 9.02 1.78 3.33
CA PHE A 95 9.92 1.78 2.18
C PHE A 95 9.34 2.67 1.09
N VAL A 96 10.19 3.49 0.48
CA VAL A 96 9.77 4.37 -0.62
C VAL A 96 10.51 3.97 -1.89
N ILE A 97 9.76 3.80 -2.97
CA ILE A 97 10.30 3.44 -4.28
C ILE A 97 9.95 4.56 -5.25
N TYR A 98 10.98 5.21 -5.80
CA TYR A 98 10.78 6.27 -6.79
C TYR A 98 10.85 5.67 -8.20
N PRO A 99 9.97 6.11 -9.11
CA PRO A 99 10.04 5.68 -10.51
C PRO A 99 11.20 6.37 -11.23
N TYR A 100 11.64 5.78 -12.32
CA TYR A 100 12.64 6.38 -13.19
C TYR A 100 11.98 7.18 -14.30
#